data_d64a0e59e4968e5e9361c426212c8444
#
_entry.id   d64a0e59e4968e5e9361c426212c8444
#
_cell.length_a   1.000
_cell.length_b   1.000
_cell.length_c   1.000
_cell.angle_alpha   90.00
_cell.angle_beta   90.00
_cell.angle_gamma   90.00
#
_symmetry.space_group_name_H-M   'P 1'
#
loop_
_entity.id
_entity.type
_entity.pdbx_description
1 polymer ?
#
loop_
_entity_poly.entity_id
_entity_poly.type
_entity_poly.pdbx_seq_one_letter_code
_entity_poly.pdbx_strand_id
1 'polypeptide(L)'
;MTDPAPTPSGVPAAGTSLVLRGREVGRGPDGVLRPVVMAIVNRTTDSFYAPARRPDDAAALDAAHRAWADGAQILDVGGVRAGVGPEVDEAEEIRRVAPFVARVREELPDLLVSVDTWRAGVAREVVAAGADLVNDTWAGHDPALVEVAGAAGVGVVCSHTGGAVPRTDPYRVEYPPLDQTGPGVGADPRDGVLDDVVATLRAAAARAVACGVPPRSVLVDPTHDFGKNTWHSVHLLRRTAALAGLGHPLLMALSRKDFVGETLGLPPDERLEGTLAATALAAWQGASVFRAHDVLATRRVLDLVAAVRDEAPPRAALRGLA
;
A
#
# COMPACT_ATOMS: atom_id res chain seq x y z
N MET A 1 -17.88 -9.22 -31.52
CA MET A 1 -16.74 -9.30 -30.58
C MET A 1 -15.59 -8.63 -31.31
N THR A 2 -15.33 -7.38 -31.00
CA THR A 2 -14.16 -6.63 -31.52
C THR A 2 -12.99 -6.97 -30.63
N ASP A 3 -11.91 -7.51 -31.21
CA ASP A 3 -10.64 -7.71 -30.55
C ASP A 3 -10.21 -6.39 -29.87
N PRO A 4 -9.72 -6.42 -28.63
CA PRO A 4 -9.16 -5.23 -28.01
C PRO A 4 -7.99 -4.72 -28.85
N ALA A 5 -7.96 -3.42 -29.12
CA ALA A 5 -6.88 -2.79 -29.86
C ALA A 5 -5.52 -3.13 -29.22
N PRO A 6 -4.47 -3.37 -30.02
CA PRO A 6 -3.14 -3.69 -29.48
C PRO A 6 -2.63 -2.53 -28.63
N THR A 7 -2.18 -2.84 -27.42
CA THR A 7 -1.54 -1.86 -26.52
C THR A 7 -0.38 -1.20 -27.24
N PRO A 8 -0.25 0.14 -27.21
CA PRO A 8 0.88 0.82 -27.86
C PRO A 8 2.20 0.25 -27.34
N SER A 9 3.12 -0.06 -28.25
CA SER A 9 4.44 -0.58 -27.91
C SER A 9 5.17 0.42 -27.00
N GLY A 10 5.38 0.05 -25.71
CA GLY A 10 6.08 0.87 -24.71
C GLY A 10 5.31 1.18 -23.43
N VAL A 11 4.00 0.92 -23.35
CA VAL A 11 3.24 1.04 -22.10
C VAL A 11 3.27 -0.30 -21.36
N PRO A 12 3.75 -0.37 -20.10
CA PRO A 12 3.72 -1.61 -19.31
C PRO A 12 2.29 -2.13 -19.15
N ALA A 13 2.11 -3.44 -18.94
CA ALA A 13 0.79 -4.02 -18.68
C ALA A 13 0.11 -3.36 -17.48
N ALA A 14 -1.22 -3.27 -17.50
CA ALA A 14 -1.99 -2.86 -16.34
C ALA A 14 -1.76 -3.85 -15.18
N GLY A 15 -1.69 -3.33 -13.96
CA GLY A 15 -1.53 -4.15 -12.76
C GLY A 15 -2.78 -4.99 -12.47
N THR A 16 -2.60 -6.02 -11.63
CA THR A 16 -3.70 -6.86 -11.16
C THR A 16 -4.67 -6.04 -10.32
N SER A 17 -5.98 -6.19 -10.58
CA SER A 17 -7.01 -5.48 -9.81
C SER A 17 -7.25 -6.14 -8.46
N LEU A 18 -7.48 -5.31 -7.43
CA LEU A 18 -7.82 -5.73 -6.08
C LEU A 18 -9.31 -6.10 -5.99
N VAL A 19 -9.62 -7.21 -5.33
CA VAL A 19 -10.99 -7.62 -4.99
C VAL A 19 -11.13 -7.69 -3.49
N LEU A 20 -12.05 -6.93 -2.91
CA LEU A 20 -12.43 -7.03 -1.50
C LEU A 20 -13.97 -7.09 -1.42
N ARG A 21 -14.50 -7.86 -0.49
CA ARG A 21 -15.96 -8.10 -0.37
C ARG A 21 -16.61 -8.58 -1.68
N GLY A 22 -15.87 -9.37 -2.49
CA GLY A 22 -16.36 -9.91 -3.75
C GLY A 22 -16.50 -8.88 -4.89
N ARG A 23 -16.06 -7.63 -4.72
CA ARG A 23 -16.11 -6.58 -5.75
C ARG A 23 -14.72 -6.04 -6.10
N GLU A 24 -14.51 -5.63 -7.35
CA GLU A 24 -13.28 -4.96 -7.77
C GLU A 24 -13.22 -3.56 -7.15
N VAL A 25 -12.16 -3.31 -6.38
CA VAL A 25 -11.89 -2.00 -5.78
C VAL A 25 -11.34 -1.06 -6.86
N GLY A 26 -11.81 0.18 -6.88
CA GLY A 26 -11.39 1.16 -7.88
C GLY A 26 -12.26 1.19 -9.15
N ARG A 27 -13.22 0.26 -9.31
CA ARG A 27 -14.18 0.33 -10.41
C ARG A 27 -15.23 1.40 -10.13
N GLY A 28 -15.22 2.46 -10.96
CA GLY A 28 -16.17 3.57 -10.87
C GLY A 28 -17.56 3.23 -11.41
N PRO A 29 -18.54 4.12 -11.20
CA PRO A 29 -19.90 3.98 -11.76
C PRO A 29 -19.91 3.94 -13.29
N ASP A 30 -18.89 4.51 -13.92
CA ASP A 30 -18.66 4.49 -15.38
C ASP A 30 -18.09 3.14 -15.88
N GLY A 31 -17.91 2.17 -14.98
CA GLY A 31 -17.33 0.86 -15.28
C GLY A 31 -15.79 0.88 -15.45
N VAL A 32 -15.16 2.04 -15.37
CA VAL A 32 -13.72 2.19 -15.53
C VAL A 32 -12.99 1.79 -14.24
N LEU A 33 -11.96 0.95 -14.38
CA LEU A 33 -11.10 0.58 -13.27
C LEU A 33 -9.95 1.58 -13.16
N ARG A 34 -9.82 2.18 -11.97
CA ARG A 34 -8.78 3.17 -11.67
C ARG A 34 -7.87 2.66 -10.55
N PRO A 35 -6.60 3.09 -10.49
CA PRO A 35 -5.76 2.78 -9.34
C PRO A 35 -6.42 3.22 -8.02
N VAL A 36 -6.23 2.43 -6.98
CA VAL A 36 -6.87 2.60 -5.67
C VAL A 36 -6.04 3.55 -4.80
N VAL A 37 -6.70 4.46 -4.09
CA VAL A 37 -6.08 5.26 -3.02
C VAL A 37 -6.48 4.67 -1.67
N MET A 38 -5.47 4.33 -0.87
CA MET A 38 -5.57 3.89 0.52
C MET A 38 -5.13 5.05 1.42
N ALA A 39 -6.08 5.68 2.10
CA ALA A 39 -5.82 6.81 2.97
C ALA A 39 -5.28 6.37 4.32
N ILE A 40 -4.29 7.07 4.86
CA ILE A 40 -3.68 6.78 6.17
C ILE A 40 -4.42 7.55 7.26
N VAL A 41 -4.88 6.85 8.31
CA VAL A 41 -5.38 7.44 9.54
C VAL A 41 -4.71 6.78 10.74
N ASN A 42 -3.80 7.53 11.39
CA ASN A 42 -3.09 7.05 12.56
C ASN A 42 -3.88 7.32 13.84
N ARG A 43 -4.08 6.28 14.64
CA ARG A 43 -4.68 6.31 15.98
C ARG A 43 -3.60 6.30 17.07
N THR A 44 -2.43 6.90 16.78
CA THR A 44 -1.31 6.97 17.71
C THR A 44 -1.33 8.29 18.47
N THR A 45 -1.02 8.24 19.78
CA THR A 45 -0.91 9.42 20.63
C THR A 45 0.33 10.28 20.31
N ASP A 46 1.25 9.74 19.52
CA ASP A 46 2.58 10.29 19.20
C ASP A 46 2.67 10.86 17.78
N SER A 47 1.60 11.37 17.21
CA SER A 47 1.74 12.12 15.97
C SER A 47 2.54 13.40 16.24
N PHE A 48 3.56 13.69 15.44
CA PHE A 48 4.51 14.80 15.57
C PHE A 48 3.88 16.21 15.61
N TYR A 49 2.55 16.32 15.58
CA TYR A 49 1.81 17.57 15.60
C TYR A 49 0.71 17.54 16.65
N ALA A 50 0.98 18.05 17.82
CA ALA A 50 0.14 18.65 18.84
C ALA A 50 0.39 18.15 20.27
N PRO A 51 0.32 19.06 21.26
CA PRO A 51 0.47 18.69 22.66
C PRO A 51 -0.72 17.86 23.14
N ALA A 52 -0.40 16.67 23.58
CA ALA A 52 -1.16 15.80 24.48
C ALA A 52 -2.68 15.99 24.52
N ARG A 53 -3.39 15.07 23.89
CA ARG A 53 -4.66 14.50 24.37
C ARG A 53 -5.03 13.37 23.42
N ARG A 54 -5.73 12.32 23.95
CA ARG A 54 -6.26 11.19 23.19
C ARG A 54 -6.63 11.64 21.78
N PRO A 55 -6.19 10.98 20.69
CA PRO A 55 -6.62 11.37 19.37
C PRO A 55 -8.15 11.41 19.44
N ASP A 56 -8.72 12.58 19.25
CA ASP A 56 -10.16 12.79 19.33
C ASP A 56 -10.80 11.87 18.30
N ASP A 57 -11.66 10.97 18.76
CA ASP A 57 -12.37 10.04 17.87
C ASP A 57 -13.14 10.82 16.79
N ALA A 58 -13.63 12.01 17.12
CA ALA A 58 -14.28 12.90 16.19
C ALA A 58 -13.30 13.40 15.11
N ALA A 59 -12.11 13.85 15.48
CA ALA A 59 -11.12 14.34 14.50
C ALA A 59 -10.64 13.22 13.55
N ALA A 60 -10.46 12.00 14.06
CA ALA A 60 -10.10 10.85 13.23
C ALA A 60 -11.24 10.46 12.28
N LEU A 61 -12.48 10.52 12.75
CA LEU A 61 -13.65 10.24 11.94
C LEU A 61 -13.87 11.33 10.87
N ASP A 62 -13.69 12.61 11.21
CA ASP A 62 -13.67 13.71 10.25
C ASP A 62 -12.57 13.52 9.19
N ALA A 63 -11.40 12.99 9.58
CA ALA A 63 -10.35 12.64 8.63
C ALA A 63 -10.77 11.50 7.68
N ALA A 64 -11.49 10.50 8.18
CA ALA A 64 -12.05 9.43 7.37
C ALA A 64 -13.09 9.96 6.37
N HIS A 65 -14.00 10.84 6.80
CA HIS A 65 -14.99 11.49 5.93
C HIS A 65 -14.30 12.32 4.84
N ARG A 66 -13.29 13.12 5.20
CA ARG A 66 -12.50 13.89 4.22
C ARG A 66 -11.79 12.97 3.23
N ALA A 67 -11.13 11.92 3.71
CA ALA A 67 -10.45 10.97 2.84
C ALA A 67 -11.42 10.31 1.84
N TRP A 68 -12.60 9.93 2.30
CA TRP A 68 -13.67 9.40 1.44
C TRP A 68 -14.11 10.42 0.38
N ALA A 69 -14.38 11.65 0.80
CA ALA A 69 -14.78 12.74 -0.10
C ALA A 69 -13.68 13.08 -1.13
N ASP A 70 -12.39 12.98 -0.74
CA ASP A 70 -11.22 13.19 -1.59
C ASP A 70 -10.94 12.03 -2.54
N GLY A 71 -11.70 10.93 -2.44
CA GLY A 71 -11.67 9.81 -3.38
C GLY A 71 -10.80 8.62 -2.94
N ALA A 72 -10.58 8.44 -1.64
CA ALA A 72 -10.05 7.17 -1.11
C ALA A 72 -11.08 6.06 -1.22
N GLN A 73 -10.64 4.86 -1.58
CA GLN A 73 -11.47 3.65 -1.57
C GLN A 73 -11.23 2.80 -0.33
N ILE A 74 -10.06 2.93 0.29
CA ILE A 74 -9.66 2.21 1.49
C ILE A 74 -9.17 3.22 2.53
N LEU A 75 -9.55 3.02 3.79
CA LEU A 75 -8.97 3.69 4.94
C LEU A 75 -8.05 2.73 5.66
N ASP A 76 -6.77 3.07 5.81
CA ASP A 76 -5.80 2.26 6.54
C ASP A 76 -5.55 2.84 7.93
N VAL A 77 -5.95 2.08 8.96
CA VAL A 77 -5.96 2.51 10.36
C VAL A 77 -4.79 1.89 11.09
N GLY A 78 -3.87 2.72 11.59
CA GLY A 78 -2.72 2.29 12.40
C GLY A 78 -2.87 2.64 13.88
N GLY A 79 -2.74 1.65 14.78
CA GLY A 79 -2.77 1.83 16.25
C GLY A 79 -1.40 2.03 16.87
N VAL A 80 -0.34 1.64 16.15
CA VAL A 80 1.05 1.69 16.62
C VAL A 80 1.93 2.33 15.56
N ARG A 81 2.81 3.24 15.98
CA ARG A 81 3.78 3.84 15.07
C ARG A 81 4.80 2.79 14.60
N ALA A 82 5.12 2.77 13.32
CA ALA A 82 6.10 1.85 12.74
C ALA A 82 7.52 2.03 13.29
N GLY A 83 7.95 3.27 13.56
CA GLY A 83 9.28 3.56 14.11
C GLY A 83 9.40 3.32 15.62
N VAL A 84 10.62 3.49 16.15
CA VAL A 84 10.91 3.45 17.58
C VAL A 84 10.04 4.45 18.34
N GLY A 85 9.55 4.06 19.51
CA GLY A 85 8.68 4.89 20.35
C GLY A 85 8.22 4.14 21.62
N PRO A 86 7.33 4.71 22.42
CA PRO A 86 6.78 4.04 23.60
C PRO A 86 6.19 2.67 23.27
N GLU A 87 6.34 1.72 24.16
CA GLU A 87 5.75 0.39 23.98
C GLU A 87 4.22 0.48 23.99
N VAL A 88 3.60 -0.20 23.04
CA VAL A 88 2.16 -0.37 22.92
C VAL A 88 1.88 -1.86 22.89
N ASP A 89 1.21 -2.37 23.93
CA ASP A 89 0.82 -3.76 23.98
C ASP A 89 -0.40 -4.07 23.07
N GLU A 90 -0.69 -5.34 22.91
CA GLU A 90 -1.80 -5.80 22.05
C GLU A 90 -3.15 -5.26 22.54
N ALA A 91 -3.40 -5.26 23.86
CA ALA A 91 -4.65 -4.80 24.44
C ALA A 91 -4.87 -3.30 24.20
N GLU A 92 -3.81 -2.49 24.31
CA GLU A 92 -3.87 -1.06 24.01
C GLU A 92 -4.08 -0.81 22.51
N GLU A 93 -3.41 -1.56 21.65
CA GLU A 93 -3.62 -1.45 20.20
C GLU A 93 -5.07 -1.76 19.83
N ILE A 94 -5.65 -2.86 20.35
CA ILE A 94 -7.06 -3.20 20.17
C ILE A 94 -7.98 -2.06 20.63
N ARG A 95 -7.73 -1.49 21.81
CA ARG A 95 -8.53 -0.36 22.32
C ARG A 95 -8.50 0.88 21.43
N ARG A 96 -7.40 1.09 20.70
CA ARG A 96 -7.25 2.22 19.79
C ARG A 96 -7.96 2.00 18.46
N VAL A 97 -7.91 0.78 17.91
CA VAL A 97 -8.32 0.54 16.52
C VAL A 97 -9.67 -0.13 16.38
N ALA A 98 -10.02 -1.14 17.17
CA ALA A 98 -11.24 -1.91 16.95
C ALA A 98 -12.55 -1.09 17.11
N PRO A 99 -12.72 -0.24 18.14
CA PRO A 99 -13.90 0.62 18.24
C PRO A 99 -13.99 1.64 17.09
N PHE A 100 -12.85 2.14 16.63
CA PHE A 100 -12.81 3.09 15.50
C PHE A 100 -13.20 2.43 14.19
N VAL A 101 -12.72 1.20 13.94
CA VAL A 101 -13.13 0.39 12.78
C VAL A 101 -14.65 0.18 12.76
N ALA A 102 -15.24 -0.23 13.91
CA ALA A 102 -16.68 -0.42 14.02
C ALA A 102 -17.45 0.87 13.68
N ARG A 103 -16.98 2.01 14.18
CA ARG A 103 -17.61 3.30 13.93
C ARG A 103 -17.48 3.76 12.47
N VAL A 104 -16.31 3.60 11.85
CA VAL A 104 -16.13 3.90 10.40
C VAL A 104 -17.07 3.02 9.58
N ARG A 105 -17.21 1.75 9.95
CA ARG A 105 -18.11 0.81 9.28
C ARG A 105 -19.59 1.24 9.37
N GLU A 106 -20.01 1.79 10.50
CA GLU A 106 -21.37 2.30 10.71
C GLU A 106 -21.64 3.57 9.88
N GLU A 107 -20.72 4.53 9.91
CA GLU A 107 -20.91 5.85 9.29
C GLU A 107 -20.56 5.89 7.78
N LEU A 108 -19.61 5.04 7.35
CA LEU A 108 -19.11 4.98 5.96
C LEU A 108 -19.12 3.52 5.45
N PRO A 109 -20.30 2.90 5.28
CA PRO A 109 -20.41 1.47 4.97
C PRO A 109 -19.75 1.06 3.65
N ASP A 110 -19.60 1.99 2.71
CA ASP A 110 -18.98 1.76 1.40
C ASP A 110 -17.46 1.94 1.40
N LEU A 111 -16.89 2.65 2.37
CA LEU A 111 -15.46 2.79 2.54
C LEU A 111 -14.88 1.48 3.08
N LEU A 112 -13.90 0.91 2.36
CA LEU A 112 -13.21 -0.28 2.81
C LEU A 112 -12.23 0.09 3.93
N VAL A 113 -12.11 -0.80 4.93
CA VAL A 113 -11.24 -0.56 6.08
C VAL A 113 -10.11 -1.58 6.09
N SER A 114 -8.89 -1.07 6.09
CA SER A 114 -7.64 -1.78 6.33
C SER A 114 -7.13 -1.46 7.73
N VAL A 115 -6.48 -2.40 8.39
CA VAL A 115 -5.80 -2.13 9.68
C VAL A 115 -4.34 -2.55 9.58
N ASP A 116 -3.45 -1.58 9.86
CA ASP A 116 -1.99 -1.76 9.92
C ASP A 116 -1.63 -2.36 11.29
N THR A 117 -1.32 -3.65 11.29
CA THR A 117 -0.91 -4.42 12.48
C THR A 117 -0.10 -5.64 12.08
N TRP A 118 0.80 -6.07 12.97
CA TRP A 118 1.56 -7.32 12.83
C TRP A 118 1.13 -8.39 13.83
N ARG A 119 0.04 -8.16 14.60
CA ARG A 119 -0.41 -9.04 15.67
C ARG A 119 -1.70 -9.76 15.28
N ALA A 120 -1.69 -11.09 15.37
CA ALA A 120 -2.88 -11.90 15.05
C ALA A 120 -4.05 -11.63 16.00
N GLY A 121 -3.79 -11.31 17.28
CA GLY A 121 -4.84 -10.94 18.24
C GLY A 121 -5.55 -9.67 17.83
N VAL A 122 -4.82 -8.62 17.45
CA VAL A 122 -5.39 -7.37 16.91
C VAL A 122 -6.17 -7.65 15.64
N ALA A 123 -5.58 -8.41 14.69
CA ALA A 123 -6.24 -8.75 13.43
C ALA A 123 -7.60 -9.40 13.66
N ARG A 124 -7.71 -10.32 14.62
CA ARG A 124 -8.97 -11.00 14.98
C ARG A 124 -10.04 -10.01 15.43
N GLU A 125 -9.69 -9.10 16.33
CA GLU A 125 -10.64 -8.12 16.87
C GLU A 125 -11.09 -7.10 15.83
N VAL A 126 -10.17 -6.60 14.98
CA VAL A 126 -10.53 -5.63 13.95
C VAL A 126 -11.33 -6.23 12.81
N VAL A 127 -11.09 -7.49 12.46
CA VAL A 127 -11.91 -8.22 11.49
C VAL A 127 -13.32 -8.43 12.04
N ALA A 128 -13.46 -8.80 13.33
CA ALA A 128 -14.75 -8.88 13.99
C ALA A 128 -15.48 -7.52 14.04
N ALA A 129 -14.74 -6.43 14.15
CA ALA A 129 -15.26 -5.06 14.09
C ALA A 129 -15.61 -4.58 12.65
N GLY A 130 -15.26 -5.34 11.61
CA GLY A 130 -15.64 -5.07 10.23
C GLY A 130 -14.50 -4.60 9.31
N ALA A 131 -13.24 -4.86 9.64
CA ALA A 131 -12.13 -4.64 8.71
C ALA A 131 -12.22 -5.58 7.51
N ASP A 132 -11.81 -5.09 6.33
CA ASP A 132 -11.83 -5.80 5.04
C ASP A 132 -10.46 -6.31 4.63
N LEU A 133 -9.42 -5.72 5.20
CA LEU A 133 -8.03 -5.95 4.85
C LEU A 133 -7.16 -5.84 6.12
N VAL A 134 -6.21 -6.75 6.27
CA VAL A 134 -5.15 -6.63 7.27
C VAL A 134 -3.87 -6.23 6.56
N ASN A 135 -3.27 -5.12 6.96
CA ASN A 135 -2.01 -4.62 6.42
C ASN A 135 -0.86 -5.07 7.32
N ASP A 136 -0.22 -6.20 6.97
CA ASP A 136 0.93 -6.74 7.68
C ASP A 136 2.23 -6.07 7.19
N THR A 137 2.52 -4.89 7.71
CA THR A 137 3.72 -4.12 7.34
C THR A 137 5.03 -4.82 7.78
N TRP A 138 4.98 -5.82 8.66
CA TRP A 138 6.15 -6.47 9.24
C TRP A 138 6.40 -7.90 8.74
N ALA A 139 5.94 -8.19 7.52
CA ALA A 139 6.34 -9.35 6.72
C ALA A 139 6.12 -10.71 7.42
N GLY A 140 4.98 -10.89 8.07
CA GLY A 140 4.63 -12.16 8.73
C GLY A 140 5.37 -12.37 10.05
N HIS A 141 5.72 -11.29 10.76
CA HIS A 141 6.36 -11.37 12.09
C HIS A 141 5.54 -12.25 13.07
N ASP A 142 4.21 -12.09 13.06
CA ASP A 142 3.28 -13.06 13.69
C ASP A 142 2.69 -13.96 12.61
N PRO A 143 3.14 -15.22 12.52
CA PRO A 143 2.68 -16.12 11.47
C PRO A 143 1.19 -16.48 11.56
N ALA A 144 0.53 -16.31 12.70
CA ALA A 144 -0.89 -16.59 12.85
C ALA A 144 -1.79 -15.50 12.23
N LEU A 145 -1.26 -14.31 11.92
CA LEU A 145 -2.04 -13.22 11.35
C LEU A 145 -2.68 -13.60 10.00
N VAL A 146 -1.93 -14.21 9.11
CA VAL A 146 -2.44 -14.62 7.79
C VAL A 146 -3.50 -15.71 7.90
N GLU A 147 -3.44 -16.57 8.93
CA GLU A 147 -4.46 -17.59 9.21
C GLU A 147 -5.77 -16.93 9.65
N VAL A 148 -5.69 -15.87 10.46
CA VAL A 148 -6.87 -15.06 10.83
C VAL A 148 -7.52 -14.44 9.59
N ALA A 149 -6.73 -13.82 8.71
CA ALA A 149 -7.23 -13.22 7.48
C ALA A 149 -7.91 -14.25 6.57
N GLY A 150 -7.27 -15.43 6.39
CA GLY A 150 -7.82 -16.52 5.58
C GLY A 150 -9.10 -17.10 6.15
N ALA A 151 -9.15 -17.37 7.47
CA ALA A 151 -10.35 -17.90 8.14
C ALA A 151 -11.53 -16.93 8.05
N ALA A 152 -11.28 -15.63 8.04
CA ALA A 152 -12.31 -14.61 7.94
C ALA A 152 -12.67 -14.24 6.49
N GLY A 153 -11.90 -14.69 5.50
CA GLY A 153 -12.10 -14.35 4.09
C GLY A 153 -11.83 -12.88 3.76
N VAL A 154 -11.04 -12.17 4.59
CA VAL A 154 -10.60 -10.79 4.33
C VAL A 154 -9.28 -10.76 3.56
N GLY A 155 -8.93 -9.59 3.02
CA GLY A 155 -7.65 -9.43 2.32
C GLY A 155 -6.46 -9.32 3.27
N VAL A 156 -5.26 -9.51 2.72
CA VAL A 156 -3.99 -9.30 3.44
C VAL A 156 -2.96 -8.61 2.55
N VAL A 157 -2.18 -7.71 3.13
CA VAL A 157 -0.97 -7.18 2.50
C VAL A 157 0.22 -8.00 2.95
N CYS A 158 0.93 -8.58 1.99
CA CYS A 158 2.20 -9.27 2.19
C CYS A 158 3.33 -8.28 1.93
N SER A 159 4.13 -8.01 2.94
CA SER A 159 5.19 -7.00 2.93
C SER A 159 6.58 -7.63 2.91
N HIS A 160 7.60 -6.79 2.64
CA HIS A 160 9.01 -7.18 2.67
C HIS A 160 9.82 -6.22 3.53
N THR A 161 10.45 -6.74 4.60
CA THR A 161 11.27 -5.96 5.52
C THR A 161 12.75 -6.38 5.56
N GLY A 162 13.15 -7.36 4.73
CA GLY A 162 14.51 -7.91 4.75
C GLY A 162 14.89 -8.56 6.08
N GLY A 163 13.91 -9.05 6.85
CA GLY A 163 14.12 -9.64 8.16
C GLY A 163 14.18 -8.65 9.33
N ALA A 164 13.89 -7.36 9.09
CA ALA A 164 13.83 -6.38 10.16
C ALA A 164 12.69 -6.71 11.15
N VAL A 165 12.97 -6.55 12.43
CA VAL A 165 12.02 -6.77 13.53
C VAL A 165 11.11 -5.54 13.70
N PRO A 166 9.83 -5.69 14.08
CA PRO A 166 8.93 -4.58 14.30
C PRO A 166 9.50 -3.48 15.17
N ARG A 167 9.33 -2.22 14.72
CA ARG A 167 9.73 -1.01 15.44
C ARG A 167 11.23 -0.84 15.66
N THR A 168 12.07 -1.56 14.91
CA THR A 168 13.50 -1.31 14.83
C THR A 168 13.85 -0.47 13.61
N ASP A 169 15.03 0.14 13.64
CA ASP A 169 15.54 0.88 12.47
C ASP A 169 16.10 -0.11 11.44
N PRO A 170 15.46 -0.25 10.26
CA PRO A 170 15.67 -1.38 9.37
C PRO A 170 16.72 -1.15 8.27
N TYR A 171 17.38 0.00 8.19
CA TYR A 171 18.20 0.36 7.02
C TYR A 171 19.56 -0.38 6.90
N ARG A 172 19.89 -1.28 7.81
CA ARG A 172 21.18 -2.01 7.82
C ARG A 172 21.11 -3.39 7.17
N VAL A 173 20.05 -3.72 6.46
CA VAL A 173 19.96 -5.00 5.75
C VAL A 173 20.83 -4.95 4.51
N GLU A 174 21.73 -5.91 4.38
CA GLU A 174 22.54 -6.14 3.19
C GLU A 174 21.85 -7.19 2.31
N TYR A 175 21.78 -6.92 1.02
CA TYR A 175 21.25 -7.86 0.05
C TYR A 175 22.42 -8.45 -0.75
N PRO A 176 22.51 -9.78 -0.88
CA PRO A 176 23.57 -10.38 -1.67
C PRO A 176 23.47 -9.92 -3.12
N PRO A 177 24.60 -9.66 -3.79
CA PRO A 177 24.57 -9.42 -5.23
C PRO A 177 24.08 -10.68 -5.93
N LEU A 178 23.36 -10.51 -7.03
CA LEU A 178 22.96 -11.62 -7.91
C LEU A 178 24.15 -12.45 -8.31
N ASP A 179 24.00 -13.79 -8.29
CA ASP A 179 24.98 -14.69 -8.89
C ASP A 179 24.97 -14.49 -10.42
N GLN A 180 26.03 -13.86 -10.93
CA GLN A 180 26.14 -13.44 -12.33
C GLN A 180 26.52 -14.57 -13.29
N THR A 181 26.33 -15.83 -12.94
CA THR A 181 26.70 -16.99 -13.76
C THR A 181 25.64 -17.44 -14.77
N GLY A 182 24.52 -16.72 -14.91
CA GLY A 182 23.44 -17.04 -15.86
C GLY A 182 23.45 -16.17 -17.15
N PRO A 183 22.65 -16.53 -18.16
CA PRO A 183 22.54 -15.78 -19.43
C PRO A 183 21.78 -14.45 -19.23
N GLY A 184 22.47 -13.45 -18.76
CA GLY A 184 21.97 -12.11 -18.44
C GLY A 184 23.15 -11.20 -18.12
N VAL A 185 24.26 -11.39 -18.81
CA VAL A 185 25.47 -10.55 -18.68
C VAL A 185 25.09 -9.08 -18.86
N GLY A 186 25.01 -8.34 -17.75
CA GLY A 186 24.56 -6.94 -17.70
C GLY A 186 23.55 -6.65 -16.59
N ALA A 187 23.24 -7.62 -15.70
CA ALA A 187 22.38 -7.40 -14.54
C ALA A 187 22.97 -6.29 -13.64
N ASP A 188 22.13 -5.36 -13.23
CA ASP A 188 22.52 -4.30 -12.30
C ASP A 188 22.87 -4.96 -10.93
N PRO A 189 24.07 -4.72 -10.37
CA PRO A 189 24.45 -5.28 -9.07
C PRO A 189 23.45 -4.99 -7.95
N ARG A 190 22.60 -3.97 -8.14
CA ARG A 190 21.53 -3.59 -7.22
C ARG A 190 20.30 -4.50 -7.32
N ASP A 191 20.19 -5.36 -8.33
CA ASP A 191 19.03 -6.26 -8.49
C ASP A 191 18.95 -7.32 -7.37
N GLY A 192 19.97 -7.51 -6.55
CA GLY A 192 19.93 -8.36 -5.37
C GLY A 192 18.79 -8.03 -4.39
N VAL A 193 18.50 -6.74 -4.17
CA VAL A 193 17.34 -6.33 -3.37
C VAL A 193 16.02 -6.66 -4.07
N LEU A 194 15.96 -6.52 -5.39
CA LEU A 194 14.76 -6.88 -6.16
C LEU A 194 14.46 -8.37 -6.08
N ASP A 195 15.47 -9.21 -6.23
CA ASP A 195 15.31 -10.67 -6.18
C ASP A 195 14.86 -11.16 -4.81
N ASP A 196 15.45 -10.60 -3.74
CA ASP A 196 15.02 -10.93 -2.38
C ASP A 196 13.57 -10.51 -2.12
N VAL A 197 13.18 -9.29 -2.55
CA VAL A 197 11.79 -8.80 -2.48
C VAL A 197 10.86 -9.72 -3.26
N VAL A 198 11.20 -10.07 -4.50
CA VAL A 198 10.37 -10.93 -5.36
C VAL A 198 10.20 -12.33 -4.75
N ALA A 199 11.29 -12.93 -4.26
CA ALA A 199 11.24 -14.26 -3.64
C ALA A 199 10.37 -14.25 -2.38
N THR A 200 10.59 -13.27 -1.49
CA THR A 200 9.85 -13.13 -0.24
C THR A 200 8.37 -12.89 -0.49
N LEU A 201 8.01 -11.95 -1.38
CA LEU A 201 6.61 -11.63 -1.67
C LEU A 201 5.86 -12.79 -2.34
N ARG A 202 6.52 -13.54 -3.24
CA ARG A 202 5.93 -14.76 -3.83
C ARG A 202 5.64 -15.83 -2.77
N ALA A 203 6.58 -16.07 -1.86
CA ALA A 203 6.40 -17.05 -0.79
C ALA A 203 5.28 -16.62 0.17
N ALA A 204 5.26 -15.34 0.57
CA ALA A 204 4.22 -14.80 1.46
C ALA A 204 2.83 -14.83 0.81
N ALA A 205 2.70 -14.44 -0.46
CA ALA A 205 1.44 -14.50 -1.19
C ALA A 205 0.93 -15.94 -1.38
N ALA A 206 1.82 -16.88 -1.72
CA ALA A 206 1.47 -18.28 -1.82
C ALA A 206 0.96 -18.85 -0.49
N ARG A 207 1.63 -18.48 0.63
CA ARG A 207 1.16 -18.84 1.98
C ARG A 207 -0.21 -18.25 2.29
N ALA A 208 -0.44 -16.97 1.98
CA ALA A 208 -1.73 -16.33 2.23
C ALA A 208 -2.87 -17.05 1.48
N VAL A 209 -2.65 -17.39 0.21
CA VAL A 209 -3.61 -18.18 -0.57
C VAL A 209 -3.82 -19.57 0.04
N ALA A 210 -2.76 -20.25 0.48
CA ALA A 210 -2.87 -21.54 1.15
C ALA A 210 -3.62 -21.49 2.48
N CYS A 211 -3.57 -20.36 3.19
CA CYS A 211 -4.37 -20.10 4.39
C CYS A 211 -5.84 -19.72 4.11
N GLY A 212 -6.25 -19.61 2.83
CA GLY A 212 -7.63 -19.36 2.43
C GLY A 212 -7.94 -17.91 2.03
N VAL A 213 -6.94 -17.00 2.00
CA VAL A 213 -7.16 -15.63 1.48
C VAL A 213 -7.42 -15.71 -0.03
N PRO A 214 -8.50 -15.09 -0.56
CA PRO A 214 -8.76 -15.10 -2.00
C PRO A 214 -7.57 -14.50 -2.78
N PRO A 215 -7.12 -15.11 -3.89
CA PRO A 215 -5.89 -14.67 -4.58
C PRO A 215 -5.85 -13.19 -4.98
N ARG A 216 -7.00 -12.62 -5.40
CA ARG A 216 -7.12 -11.20 -5.77
C ARG A 216 -7.31 -10.27 -4.56
N SER A 217 -7.39 -10.83 -3.34
CA SER A 217 -7.41 -10.10 -2.06
C SER A 217 -6.07 -10.15 -1.34
N VAL A 218 -5.05 -10.81 -1.94
CA VAL A 218 -3.66 -10.77 -1.49
C VAL A 218 -2.94 -9.64 -2.22
N LEU A 219 -2.54 -8.61 -1.49
CA LEU A 219 -1.70 -7.53 -2.00
C LEU A 219 -0.23 -7.83 -1.70
N VAL A 220 0.66 -7.31 -2.53
CA VAL A 220 2.11 -7.34 -2.28
C VAL A 220 2.65 -5.93 -2.17
N ASP A 221 3.53 -5.69 -1.18
CA ASP A 221 4.17 -4.39 -0.93
C ASP A 221 5.70 -4.58 -0.78
N PRO A 222 6.53 -3.98 -1.64
CA PRO A 222 7.99 -4.00 -1.47
C PRO A 222 8.45 -3.25 -0.22
N THR A 223 7.59 -2.49 0.41
CA THR A 223 7.77 -1.77 1.68
C THR A 223 9.05 -0.93 1.71
N HIS A 224 9.06 0.11 0.87
CA HIS A 224 10.16 1.08 0.77
C HIS A 224 10.56 1.60 2.16
N ASP A 225 11.84 1.83 2.39
CA ASP A 225 12.50 2.25 3.63
C ASP A 225 12.54 1.21 4.77
N PHE A 226 11.80 0.11 4.70
CA PHE A 226 11.87 -0.96 5.69
C PHE A 226 12.89 -2.02 5.26
N GLY A 227 13.98 -2.17 6.01
CA GLY A 227 15.10 -3.02 5.64
C GLY A 227 15.81 -2.58 4.36
N LYS A 228 15.66 -1.33 3.96
CA LYS A 228 16.17 -0.77 2.71
C LYS A 228 16.71 0.64 2.94
N ASN A 229 17.84 0.94 2.33
CA ASN A 229 18.35 2.30 2.24
C ASN A 229 17.73 3.03 1.03
N THR A 230 18.08 4.29 0.87
CA THR A 230 17.60 5.15 -0.23
C THR A 230 17.90 4.56 -1.60
N TRP A 231 19.10 4.01 -1.82
CA TRP A 231 19.48 3.41 -3.09
C TRP A 231 18.64 2.18 -3.43
N HIS A 232 18.35 1.32 -2.43
CA HIS A 232 17.45 0.17 -2.58
C HIS A 232 16.03 0.64 -2.95
N SER A 233 15.51 1.64 -2.23
CA SER A 233 14.15 2.16 -2.46
C SER A 233 14.01 2.80 -3.84
N VAL A 234 14.97 3.63 -4.26
CA VAL A 234 15.00 4.23 -5.61
C VAL A 234 15.10 3.14 -6.69
N HIS A 235 15.92 2.10 -6.46
CA HIS A 235 16.05 0.99 -7.41
C HIS A 235 14.75 0.19 -7.55
N LEU A 236 14.09 -0.15 -6.43
CA LEU A 236 12.79 -0.84 -6.46
C LEU A 236 11.71 -0.01 -7.16
N LEU A 237 11.68 1.31 -6.96
CA LEU A 237 10.76 2.20 -7.69
C LEU A 237 11.03 2.15 -9.21
N ARG A 238 12.28 2.11 -9.64
CA ARG A 238 12.67 1.93 -11.05
C ARG A 238 12.20 0.59 -11.61
N ARG A 239 12.13 -0.44 -10.77
CA ARG A 239 11.79 -1.83 -11.13
C ARG A 239 10.33 -2.19 -10.80
N THR A 240 9.46 -1.21 -10.56
CA THR A 240 8.05 -1.43 -10.21
C THR A 240 7.32 -2.36 -11.18
N ALA A 241 7.62 -2.31 -12.49
CA ALA A 241 7.01 -3.20 -13.48
C ALA A 241 7.30 -4.69 -13.20
N ALA A 242 8.48 -5.03 -12.69
CA ALA A 242 8.81 -6.41 -12.32
C ALA A 242 7.99 -6.87 -11.10
N LEU A 243 7.74 -5.97 -10.14
CA LEU A 243 6.89 -6.23 -8.97
C LEU A 243 5.41 -6.33 -9.35
N ALA A 244 4.92 -5.48 -10.24
CA ALA A 244 3.55 -5.56 -10.77
C ALA A 244 3.30 -6.88 -11.54
N GLY A 245 4.35 -7.45 -12.14
CA GLY A 245 4.34 -8.75 -12.81
C GLY A 245 4.22 -9.97 -11.89
N LEU A 246 4.14 -9.81 -10.56
CA LEU A 246 3.96 -10.91 -9.61
C LEU A 246 2.57 -11.56 -9.66
N GLY A 247 1.59 -10.92 -10.33
CA GLY A 247 0.23 -11.45 -10.49
C GLY A 247 -0.70 -11.14 -9.30
N HIS A 248 -0.28 -10.29 -8.39
CA HIS A 248 -1.06 -9.77 -7.26
C HIS A 248 -1.22 -8.25 -7.37
N PRO A 249 -2.27 -7.63 -6.79
CA PRO A 249 -2.34 -6.18 -6.65
C PRO A 249 -1.09 -5.65 -5.95
N LEU A 250 -0.40 -4.71 -6.61
CA LEU A 250 0.81 -4.10 -6.05
C LEU A 250 0.45 -2.84 -5.27
N LEU A 251 0.71 -2.87 -3.98
CA LEU A 251 0.62 -1.71 -3.08
C LEU A 251 1.94 -0.96 -3.07
N MET A 252 1.87 0.36 -3.21
CA MET A 252 3.00 1.27 -3.10
C MET A 252 2.75 2.28 -1.97
N ALA A 253 3.51 2.16 -0.89
CA ALA A 253 3.50 3.07 0.25
C ALA A 253 4.67 4.05 0.15
N LEU A 254 4.53 5.10 -0.67
CA LEU A 254 5.61 6.04 -1.02
C LEU A 254 5.50 7.40 -0.29
N SER A 255 4.33 7.64 0.35
CA SER A 255 3.97 8.95 0.86
C SER A 255 4.93 9.45 1.94
N ARG A 256 5.64 10.54 1.65
CA ARG A 256 6.57 11.25 2.53
C ARG A 256 7.71 10.38 3.09
N LYS A 257 8.05 9.28 2.41
CA LYS A 257 9.10 8.33 2.77
C LYS A 257 10.48 8.96 2.78
N ASP A 258 11.39 8.37 3.58
CA ASP A 258 12.74 8.93 3.76
C ASP A 258 13.58 8.88 2.48
N PHE A 259 13.41 7.85 1.65
CA PHE A 259 14.11 7.82 0.36
C PHE A 259 13.75 9.01 -0.55
N VAL A 260 12.51 9.54 -0.47
CA VAL A 260 12.11 10.76 -1.20
C VAL A 260 12.82 11.97 -0.61
N GLY A 261 12.78 12.10 0.72
CA GLY A 261 13.42 13.20 1.44
C GLY A 261 14.93 13.23 1.23
N GLU A 262 15.61 12.09 1.38
CA GLU A 262 17.06 11.98 1.17
C GLU A 262 17.47 12.26 -0.28
N THR A 263 16.67 11.80 -1.25
CA THR A 263 16.94 12.07 -2.68
C THR A 263 16.88 13.56 -3.00
N LEU A 264 15.98 14.29 -2.34
CA LEU A 264 15.72 15.72 -2.64
C LEU A 264 16.37 16.67 -1.63
N GLY A 265 16.88 16.16 -0.50
CA GLY A 265 17.38 16.98 0.61
C GLY A 265 16.25 17.70 1.36
N LEU A 266 15.06 17.10 1.51
CA LEU A 266 13.87 17.75 2.03
C LEU A 266 13.36 17.13 3.34
N PRO A 267 12.87 17.96 4.30
CA PRO A 267 12.20 17.49 5.50
C PRO A 267 10.82 16.86 5.16
N PRO A 268 10.21 16.08 6.07
CA PRO A 268 8.98 15.31 5.78
C PRO A 268 7.78 16.12 5.28
N ASP A 269 7.62 17.35 5.72
CA ASP A 269 6.53 18.26 5.34
C ASP A 269 6.66 18.82 3.92
N GLU A 270 7.88 18.84 3.36
CA GLU A 270 8.17 19.36 2.03
C GLU A 270 8.30 18.26 0.95
N ARG A 271 7.93 17.01 1.25
CA ARG A 271 8.12 15.85 0.35
C ARG A 271 6.93 15.58 -0.59
N LEU A 272 5.95 16.48 -0.68
CA LEU A 272 4.73 16.21 -1.45
C LEU A 272 5.01 16.01 -2.94
N GLU A 273 5.73 16.93 -3.58
CA GLU A 273 6.02 16.88 -5.02
C GLU A 273 6.82 15.61 -5.38
N GLY A 274 7.83 15.27 -4.58
CA GLY A 274 8.61 14.05 -4.77
C GLY A 274 7.76 12.78 -4.58
N THR A 275 6.85 12.78 -3.60
CA THR A 275 5.87 11.71 -3.39
C THR A 275 4.98 11.53 -4.63
N LEU A 276 4.43 12.63 -5.16
CA LEU A 276 3.54 12.59 -6.32
C LEU A 276 4.28 12.15 -7.59
N ALA A 277 5.53 12.57 -7.78
CA ALA A 277 6.37 12.10 -8.87
C ALA A 277 6.63 10.58 -8.76
N ALA A 278 7.01 10.08 -7.58
CA ALA A 278 7.20 8.65 -7.35
C ALA A 278 5.90 7.86 -7.56
N THR A 279 4.75 8.39 -7.13
CA THR A 279 3.42 7.82 -7.35
C THR A 279 3.10 7.71 -8.84
N ALA A 280 3.35 8.77 -9.63
CA ALA A 280 3.12 8.75 -11.08
C ALA A 280 3.99 7.69 -11.78
N LEU A 281 5.28 7.60 -11.42
CA LEU A 281 6.21 6.60 -11.96
C LEU A 281 5.79 5.17 -11.63
N ALA A 282 5.34 4.92 -10.39
CA ALA A 282 4.88 3.61 -9.98
C ALA A 282 3.56 3.22 -10.67
N ALA A 283 2.61 4.15 -10.76
CA ALA A 283 1.34 3.93 -11.45
C ALA A 283 1.56 3.66 -12.95
N TRP A 284 2.46 4.42 -13.59
CA TRP A 284 2.84 4.19 -14.98
C TRP A 284 3.38 2.77 -15.21
N GLN A 285 4.09 2.21 -14.23
CA GLN A 285 4.68 0.87 -14.30
C GLN A 285 3.73 -0.26 -13.81
N GLY A 286 2.47 0.04 -13.51
CA GLY A 286 1.45 -0.97 -13.20
C GLY A 286 1.15 -1.20 -11.72
N ALA A 287 1.63 -0.35 -10.80
CA ALA A 287 1.15 -0.39 -9.42
C ALA A 287 -0.34 -0.01 -9.37
N SER A 288 -1.12 -0.72 -8.56
CA SER A 288 -2.58 -0.62 -8.56
C SER A 288 -3.18 -0.04 -7.27
N VAL A 289 -2.43 -0.02 -6.16
CA VAL A 289 -2.88 0.51 -4.87
C VAL A 289 -1.82 1.47 -4.32
N PHE A 290 -2.24 2.63 -3.82
CA PHE A 290 -1.34 3.68 -3.33
C PHE A 290 -1.74 4.13 -1.92
N ARG A 291 -0.87 3.88 -0.94
CA ARG A 291 -1.06 4.29 0.45
C ARG A 291 -0.53 5.70 0.64
N ALA A 292 -1.40 6.65 1.02
CA ALA A 292 -1.08 8.07 0.98
C ALA A 292 -1.68 8.87 2.15
N HIS A 293 -0.95 9.92 2.57
CA HIS A 293 -1.46 10.96 3.48
C HIS A 293 -2.28 12.01 2.71
N ASP A 294 -1.82 12.40 1.51
CA ASP A 294 -2.37 13.48 0.70
C ASP A 294 -3.31 12.90 -0.37
N VAL A 295 -4.52 12.45 0.06
CA VAL A 295 -5.48 11.69 -0.76
C VAL A 295 -5.86 12.41 -2.04
N LEU A 296 -6.32 13.65 -1.97
CA LEU A 296 -6.78 14.41 -3.13
C LEU A 296 -5.67 14.63 -4.17
N ALA A 297 -4.47 14.97 -3.71
CA ALA A 297 -3.32 15.15 -4.60
C ALA A 297 -2.92 13.84 -5.28
N THR A 298 -2.88 12.74 -4.52
CA THR A 298 -2.61 11.39 -5.04
C THR A 298 -3.67 10.97 -6.06
N ARG A 299 -4.97 11.15 -5.75
CA ARG A 299 -6.06 10.83 -6.67
C ARG A 299 -5.94 11.56 -8.01
N ARG A 300 -5.60 12.86 -7.98
CA ARG A 300 -5.42 13.67 -9.19
C ARG A 300 -4.27 13.17 -10.08
N VAL A 301 -3.15 12.78 -9.46
CA VAL A 301 -2.03 12.19 -10.19
C VAL A 301 -2.42 10.86 -10.83
N LEU A 302 -3.10 10.00 -10.09
CA LEU A 302 -3.51 8.68 -10.58
C LEU A 302 -4.55 8.78 -11.70
N ASP A 303 -5.48 9.73 -11.62
CA ASP A 303 -6.46 10.01 -12.68
C ASP A 303 -5.76 10.51 -13.96
N LEU A 304 -4.74 11.36 -13.83
CA LEU A 304 -3.94 11.80 -14.98
C LEU A 304 -3.16 10.64 -15.61
N VAL A 305 -2.49 9.83 -14.78
CA VAL A 305 -1.73 8.66 -15.29
C VAL A 305 -2.68 7.68 -16.00
N ALA A 306 -3.85 7.39 -15.44
CA ALA A 306 -4.84 6.51 -16.07
C ALA A 306 -5.32 7.05 -17.43
N ALA A 307 -5.50 8.36 -17.55
CA ALA A 307 -5.86 8.98 -18.84
C ALA A 307 -4.71 8.90 -19.86
N VAL A 308 -3.46 9.12 -19.43
CA VAL A 308 -2.28 9.02 -20.31
C VAL A 308 -2.02 7.57 -20.75
N ARG A 309 -2.38 6.59 -19.91
CA ARG A 309 -2.31 5.16 -20.23
C ARG A 309 -3.47 4.64 -21.08
N ASP A 310 -4.43 5.49 -21.42
CA ASP A 310 -5.68 5.15 -22.11
C ASP A 310 -6.56 4.13 -21.34
N GLU A 311 -6.43 4.12 -20.02
CA GLU A 311 -7.21 3.26 -19.11
C GLU A 311 -8.51 3.94 -18.64
N ALA A 312 -8.56 5.28 -18.70
CA ALA A 312 -9.72 6.07 -18.36
C ALA A 312 -9.82 7.31 -19.25
N PRO A 313 -11.03 7.75 -19.64
CA PRO A 313 -11.16 8.98 -20.39
C PRO A 313 -10.83 10.20 -19.51
N PRO A 314 -10.37 11.33 -20.08
CA PRO A 314 -10.31 12.60 -19.39
C PRO A 314 -11.69 12.99 -18.82
N ARG A 315 -11.73 13.58 -17.61
CA ARG A 315 -13.00 14.04 -17.00
C ARG A 315 -13.72 15.11 -17.81
N ALA A 316 -12.97 15.88 -18.60
CA ALA A 316 -13.49 16.86 -19.54
C ALA A 316 -12.54 16.98 -20.74
N ALA A 317 -13.10 17.03 -21.94
CA ALA A 317 -12.37 17.20 -23.19
C ALA A 317 -13.01 18.34 -23.99
N LEU A 318 -12.74 19.59 -23.56
CA LEU A 318 -13.34 20.79 -24.15
C LEU A 318 -12.40 21.51 -25.13
N ARG A 319 -11.08 21.29 -24.99
CA ARG A 319 -10.08 22.00 -25.79
C ARG A 319 -9.97 21.34 -27.18
N GLY A 320 -10.06 22.15 -28.23
CA GLY A 320 -9.93 21.68 -29.61
C GLY A 320 -11.17 20.98 -30.19
N LEU A 321 -12.26 20.95 -29.45
CA LEU A 321 -13.56 20.55 -29.97
C LEU A 321 -14.23 21.81 -30.53
N ALA A 322 -14.14 21.98 -31.81
CA ALA A 322 -14.88 23.02 -32.55
C ALA A 322 -16.23 22.46 -33.02
#